data_9820efa3914db9adbc9ae9460383a573
#
_entry.id   9820efa3914db9adbc9ae9460383a573
#
_cell.length_a   1.000
_cell.length_b   1.000
_cell.length_c   1.000
_cell.angle_alpha   90.00
_cell.angle_beta   90.00
_cell.angle_gamma   90.00
#
_symmetry.space_group_name_H-M   'P 1'
#
loop_
_entity.id
_entity.type
_entity.pdbx_description
1 polymer ?
#
loop_
_entity_poly.entity_id
_entity_poly.type
_entity_poly.pdbx_seq_one_letter_code
_entity_poly.pdbx_strand_id
1 'polypeptide(L)'
;VGNTNYFDLHYKDWAFKQNHNLSLSGGGKKAQYYISGGYYSEDGILRYADMDFSRYNFAANISSQITDWMKVKVNTKFMHSDEDTPFGDGGLSEGFYHSLARFRPTVAPIDPNGHFTELTMIPYLQSGTYTNTQRDRFSLTAGLDIQPVKNWFIFFDYTYKLMDLEYEALNVSPLI
;
A
#
# COMPACT_ATOMS: atom_id res chain seq x y z
N VAL A 1 39.65 6.32 -16.43
CA VAL A 1 39.06 6.58 -15.12
C VAL A 1 37.54 6.58 -15.29
N GLY A 2 36.85 5.68 -14.62
CA GLY A 2 35.39 5.65 -14.71
C GLY A 2 34.76 6.93 -14.15
N ASN A 3 33.63 7.32 -14.71
CA ASN A 3 32.80 8.41 -14.18
C ASN A 3 31.33 7.92 -14.19
N THR A 4 31.01 7.02 -13.29
CA THR A 4 29.71 6.38 -13.22
C THR A 4 28.77 7.19 -12.33
N ASN A 5 27.62 7.58 -12.88
CA ASN A 5 26.51 8.06 -12.05
C ASN A 5 25.70 6.87 -11.54
N TYR A 6 25.89 6.52 -10.27
CA TYR A 6 25.22 5.39 -9.66
C TYR A 6 23.72 5.60 -9.44
N PHE A 7 23.27 6.84 -9.36
CA PHE A 7 21.84 7.13 -9.32
C PHE A 7 21.16 6.77 -10.65
N ASP A 8 21.72 7.20 -11.76
CA ASP A 8 21.20 6.87 -13.10
C ASP A 8 21.26 5.36 -13.37
N LEU A 9 22.24 4.66 -12.77
CA LEU A 9 22.36 3.22 -12.88
C LEU A 9 21.23 2.49 -12.18
N HIS A 10 20.83 2.95 -10.99
CA HIS A 10 19.88 2.25 -10.10
C HIS A 10 18.43 2.71 -10.29
N TYR A 11 18.20 3.95 -10.72
CA TYR A 11 16.87 4.49 -10.84
C TYR A 11 16.35 4.44 -12.27
N LYS A 12 15.06 4.15 -12.41
CA LYS A 12 14.31 4.35 -13.65
C LYS A 12 14.10 5.85 -13.85
N ASP A 13 14.03 6.29 -15.12
CA ASP A 13 13.73 7.69 -15.45
C ASP A 13 12.29 8.07 -15.07
N TRP A 14 11.41 7.09 -15.01
CA TRP A 14 10.01 7.23 -14.61
C TRP A 14 9.48 5.94 -13.99
N ALA A 15 8.49 6.07 -13.13
CA ALA A 15 7.70 4.98 -12.56
C ALA A 15 6.21 5.27 -12.79
N PHE A 16 5.45 4.23 -13.10
CA PHE A 16 4.04 4.38 -13.38
C PHE A 16 3.25 4.42 -12.06
N LYS A 17 2.25 5.29 -12.03
CA LYS A 17 1.35 5.43 -10.89
C LYS A 17 -0.06 5.67 -11.39
N GLN A 18 -1.01 4.95 -10.84
CA GLN A 18 -2.41 5.11 -11.18
C GLN A 18 -3.29 5.14 -9.94
N ASN A 19 -4.38 5.90 -10.03
CA ASN A 19 -5.38 6.00 -8.98
C ASN A 19 -6.76 6.14 -9.60
N HIS A 20 -7.61 5.15 -9.36
CA HIS A 20 -8.97 5.09 -9.87
C HIS A 20 -9.94 5.08 -8.70
N ASN A 21 -10.91 5.98 -8.73
CA ASN A 21 -11.95 6.05 -7.71
C ASN A 21 -13.32 6.16 -8.39
N LEU A 22 -14.24 5.35 -7.93
CA LEU A 22 -15.63 5.38 -8.35
C LEU A 22 -16.51 5.50 -7.12
N SER A 23 -17.51 6.37 -7.19
CA SER A 23 -18.51 6.47 -6.12
C SER A 23 -19.90 6.64 -6.68
N LEU A 24 -20.85 6.10 -5.94
CA LEU A 24 -22.27 6.17 -6.22
C LEU A 24 -22.98 6.60 -4.94
N SER A 25 -23.80 7.60 -5.02
CA SER A 25 -24.66 8.03 -3.92
C SER A 25 -26.08 8.26 -4.38
N GLY A 26 -27.01 8.03 -3.50
CA GLY A 26 -28.42 8.24 -3.79
C GLY A 26 -29.28 8.07 -2.55
N GLY A 27 -30.57 8.23 -2.77
CA GLY A 27 -31.52 8.03 -1.71
C GLY A 27 -32.69 9.02 -1.74
N GLY A 28 -33.51 8.94 -0.72
CA GLY A 28 -34.69 9.79 -0.54
C GLY A 28 -34.88 10.18 0.91
N LYS A 29 -36.10 10.56 1.26
CA LYS A 29 -36.41 11.01 2.62
C LYS A 29 -36.22 9.93 3.69
N LYS A 30 -36.37 8.65 3.32
CA LYS A 30 -36.33 7.54 4.27
C LYS A 30 -35.02 6.76 4.24
N ALA A 31 -34.29 6.76 3.13
CA ALA A 31 -33.04 6.03 3.02
C ALA A 31 -32.03 6.78 2.18
N GLN A 32 -30.78 6.70 2.55
CA GLN A 32 -29.65 7.28 1.84
C GLN A 32 -28.53 6.26 1.81
N TYR A 33 -27.79 6.24 0.71
CA TYR A 33 -26.61 5.41 0.57
C TYR A 33 -25.47 6.14 -0.13
N TYR A 34 -24.29 5.75 0.20
CA TYR A 34 -23.05 6.11 -0.47
C TYR A 34 -22.17 4.87 -0.54
N ILE A 35 -21.72 4.51 -1.73
CA ILE A 35 -20.85 3.39 -1.99
C ILE A 35 -19.67 3.92 -2.79
N SER A 36 -18.46 3.54 -2.43
CA SER A 36 -17.26 3.90 -3.17
C SER A 36 -16.29 2.73 -3.24
N GLY A 37 -15.57 2.67 -4.34
CA GLY A 37 -14.45 1.76 -4.57
C GLY A 37 -13.28 2.53 -5.14
N GLY A 38 -12.07 2.13 -4.77
CA GLY A 38 -10.85 2.73 -5.26
C GLY A 38 -9.77 1.68 -5.50
N TYR A 39 -8.97 1.91 -6.51
CA TYR A 39 -7.76 1.15 -6.83
C TYR A 39 -6.60 2.12 -6.97
N TYR A 40 -5.51 1.81 -6.32
CA TYR A 40 -4.25 2.53 -6.41
C TYR A 40 -3.13 1.55 -6.71
N SER A 41 -2.23 1.90 -7.60
CA SER A 41 -1.03 1.14 -7.90
C SER A 41 0.12 2.09 -8.19
N GLU A 42 1.30 1.70 -7.75
CA GLU A 42 2.54 2.45 -7.92
C GLU A 42 3.68 1.47 -8.16
N ASP A 43 4.37 1.62 -9.28
CA ASP A 43 5.56 0.85 -9.60
C ASP A 43 6.77 1.43 -8.86
N GLY A 44 7.68 0.57 -8.45
CA GLY A 44 8.94 1.00 -7.84
C GLY A 44 9.86 1.72 -8.81
N ILE A 45 10.64 2.63 -8.27
CA ILE A 45 11.58 3.45 -9.04
C ILE A 45 12.94 2.77 -9.27
N LEU A 46 13.23 1.66 -8.57
CA LEU A 46 14.49 0.93 -8.75
C LEU A 46 14.45 0.09 -10.04
N ARG A 47 15.56 0.12 -10.79
CA ARG A 47 15.67 -0.49 -12.11
C ARG A 47 15.81 -2.02 -12.07
N TYR A 48 16.44 -2.55 -11.03
CA TYR A 48 16.82 -3.96 -10.92
C TYR A 48 16.10 -4.70 -9.80
N ALA A 49 14.98 -4.15 -9.34
CA ALA A 49 14.23 -4.71 -8.25
C ALA A 49 12.73 -4.61 -8.50
N ASP A 50 12.00 -5.62 -8.08
CA ASP A 50 10.56 -5.56 -7.99
C ASP A 50 10.18 -4.82 -6.71
N MET A 51 9.42 -3.76 -6.86
CA MET A 51 9.08 -2.84 -5.79
C MET A 51 7.73 -2.20 -6.11
N ASP A 52 6.69 -2.98 -5.97
CA ASP A 52 5.36 -2.58 -6.37
C ASP A 52 4.46 -2.39 -5.15
N PHE A 53 3.58 -1.44 -5.24
CA PHE A 53 2.56 -1.22 -4.25
C PHE A 53 1.18 -1.18 -4.90
N SER A 54 0.24 -1.95 -4.37
CA SER A 54 -1.15 -1.88 -4.77
C SER A 54 -2.08 -1.77 -3.58
N ARG A 55 -3.22 -1.09 -3.77
CA ARG A 55 -4.24 -0.94 -2.73
C ARG A 55 -5.64 -0.88 -3.31
N TYR A 56 -6.51 -1.69 -2.75
CA TYR A 56 -7.94 -1.68 -3.02
C TYR A 56 -8.68 -1.11 -1.82
N ASN A 57 -9.64 -0.25 -2.06
CA ASN A 57 -10.48 0.32 -1.03
C ASN A 57 -11.95 0.12 -1.41
N PHE A 58 -12.76 -0.20 -0.43
CA PHE A 58 -14.21 -0.23 -0.55
C PHE A 58 -14.83 0.43 0.66
N ALA A 59 -15.84 1.27 0.46
CA ALA A 59 -16.64 1.83 1.52
C ALA A 59 -18.12 1.86 1.14
N ALA A 60 -18.97 1.52 2.08
CA ALA A 60 -20.41 1.66 1.94
C ALA A 60 -21.00 2.26 3.22
N ASN A 61 -21.77 3.33 3.04
CA ASN A 61 -22.49 4.02 4.10
C ASN A 61 -23.96 4.00 3.77
N ILE A 62 -24.76 3.39 4.60
CA ILE A 62 -26.20 3.25 4.40
C ILE A 62 -26.89 3.79 5.65
N SER A 63 -27.90 4.60 5.47
CA SER A 63 -28.77 5.03 6.55
C SER A 63 -30.22 4.92 6.17
N SER A 64 -31.06 4.45 7.08
CA SER A 64 -32.49 4.28 6.83
C SER A 64 -33.31 4.70 8.03
N GLN A 65 -34.32 5.50 7.78
CA GLN A 65 -35.36 5.83 8.75
C GLN A 65 -36.38 4.67 8.78
N ILE A 66 -36.28 3.82 9.77
CA ILE A 66 -37.12 2.63 9.90
C ILE A 66 -38.51 3.01 10.42
N THR A 67 -38.55 3.91 11.39
CA THR A 67 -39.79 4.51 11.92
C THR A 67 -39.60 6.01 12.09
N ASP A 68 -40.65 6.74 12.43
CA ASP A 68 -40.55 8.20 12.66
C ASP A 68 -39.60 8.57 13.81
N TRP A 69 -39.33 7.63 14.72
CA TRP A 69 -38.50 7.82 15.90
C TRP A 69 -37.18 7.03 15.88
N MET A 70 -36.91 6.19 14.85
CA MET A 70 -35.72 5.34 14.78
C MET A 70 -35.06 5.37 13.40
N LYS A 71 -33.78 5.68 13.39
CA LYS A 71 -32.88 5.63 12.23
C LYS A 71 -31.76 4.64 12.46
N VAL A 72 -31.50 3.78 11.47
CA VAL A 72 -30.39 2.83 11.46
C VAL A 72 -29.32 3.34 10.51
N LYS A 73 -28.07 3.18 10.91
CA LYS A 73 -26.88 3.51 10.12
C LYS A 73 -25.96 2.30 10.05
N VAL A 74 -25.44 2.01 8.88
CA VAL A 74 -24.41 0.99 8.68
C VAL A 74 -23.30 1.59 7.85
N ASN A 75 -22.10 1.58 8.40
CA ASN A 75 -20.90 2.02 7.69
C ASN A 75 -19.92 0.85 7.63
N THR A 76 -19.50 0.48 6.44
CA THR A 76 -18.47 -0.54 6.25
C THR A 76 -17.32 0.03 5.45
N LYS A 77 -16.12 -0.38 5.79
CA LYS A 77 -14.88 -0.06 5.08
C LYS A 77 -14.02 -1.30 4.97
N PHE A 78 -13.50 -1.54 3.81
CA PHE A 78 -12.50 -2.57 3.54
C PHE A 78 -11.31 -1.94 2.83
N MET A 79 -10.12 -2.37 3.19
CA MET A 79 -8.89 -1.99 2.51
C MET A 79 -7.99 -3.23 2.47
N HIS A 80 -7.51 -3.54 1.29
CA HIS A 80 -6.43 -4.49 1.05
C HIS A 80 -5.25 -3.74 0.45
N SER A 81 -4.05 -3.95 0.98
CA SER A 81 -2.81 -3.44 0.38
C SER A 81 -1.78 -4.52 0.30
N ASP A 82 -1.07 -4.53 -0.81
CA ASP A 82 0.03 -5.43 -1.13
C ASP A 82 1.26 -4.58 -1.47
N GLU A 83 2.38 -4.87 -0.82
CA GLU A 83 3.62 -4.11 -0.91
C GLU A 83 4.79 -5.07 -1.07
N ASP A 84 5.45 -4.99 -2.23
CA ASP A 84 6.68 -5.70 -2.51
C ASP A 84 7.89 -4.80 -2.29
N THR A 85 8.89 -5.31 -1.59
CA THR A 85 10.16 -4.63 -1.41
C THR A 85 11.32 -5.60 -1.69
N PRO A 86 12.40 -5.14 -2.34
CA PRO A 86 13.45 -6.01 -2.85
C PRO A 86 14.44 -6.51 -1.79
N PHE A 87 14.14 -6.33 -0.53
CA PHE A 87 15.03 -6.76 0.54
C PHE A 87 14.26 -7.44 1.65
N GLY A 88 14.90 -8.45 2.22
CA GLY A 88 14.39 -9.13 3.39
C GLY A 88 14.29 -8.23 4.62
N ASP A 89 13.93 -8.84 5.72
CA ASP A 89 13.69 -8.20 7.01
C ASP A 89 14.85 -7.28 7.43
N GLY A 90 14.56 -6.02 7.60
CA GLY A 90 15.55 -4.97 7.86
C GLY A 90 15.85 -4.08 6.67
N GLY A 91 15.30 -4.40 5.54
CA GLY A 91 15.08 -3.58 4.36
C GLY A 91 16.25 -2.80 3.83
N LEU A 92 16.05 -2.46 2.61
CA LEU A 92 16.75 -1.49 1.83
C LEU A 92 17.05 -0.20 2.52
N SER A 93 16.21 0.09 3.45
CA SER A 93 15.94 1.45 3.83
C SER A 93 17.20 2.26 4.08
N GLU A 94 17.95 1.96 5.08
CA GLU A 94 19.06 2.83 5.45
C GLU A 94 20.39 2.41 4.80
N GLY A 95 20.63 1.10 4.68
CA GLY A 95 21.90 0.57 4.15
C GLY A 95 22.11 0.81 2.67
N PHE A 96 21.08 0.59 1.87
CA PHE A 96 21.18 0.75 0.41
C PHE A 96 21.31 2.22 0.00
N TYR A 97 20.39 3.08 0.44
CA TYR A 97 20.43 4.50 0.09
C TYR A 97 21.69 5.18 0.61
N HIS A 98 22.13 4.79 1.81
CA HIS A 98 23.39 5.26 2.37
C HIS A 98 24.60 4.80 1.55
N SER A 99 24.62 3.55 1.09
CA SER A 99 25.67 3.01 0.23
C SER A 99 25.65 3.67 -1.14
N LEU A 100 24.46 3.83 -1.74
CA LEU A 100 24.29 4.49 -3.03
C LEU A 100 24.82 5.91 -3.02
N ALA A 101 24.61 6.68 -1.96
CA ALA A 101 25.11 8.04 -1.82
C ALA A 101 26.63 8.11 -1.62
N ARG A 102 27.28 7.00 -1.28
CA ARG A 102 28.73 6.90 -1.01
C ARG A 102 29.54 6.22 -2.09
N PHE A 103 28.90 5.66 -3.08
CA PHE A 103 29.62 5.03 -4.19
C PHE A 103 30.54 6.02 -4.90
N ARG A 104 31.79 5.59 -5.08
CA ARG A 104 32.78 6.41 -5.74
C ARG A 104 32.59 6.35 -7.25
N PRO A 105 32.43 7.47 -7.97
CA PRO A 105 32.25 7.47 -9.41
C PRO A 105 33.37 6.82 -10.21
N THR A 106 34.53 6.70 -9.60
CA THR A 106 35.74 6.11 -10.21
C THR A 106 35.76 4.58 -10.19
N VAL A 107 34.89 3.93 -9.44
CA VAL A 107 34.77 2.47 -9.41
C VAL A 107 33.98 2.01 -10.63
N ALA A 108 34.45 0.97 -11.30
CA ALA A 108 33.72 0.39 -12.42
C ALA A 108 32.53 -0.43 -11.89
N PRO A 109 31.31 -0.21 -12.40
CA PRO A 109 30.14 -0.97 -11.97
C PRO A 109 30.10 -2.39 -12.52
N ILE A 110 30.85 -2.67 -13.57
CA ILE A 110 30.89 -3.93 -14.30
C ILE A 110 32.32 -4.46 -14.27
N ASP A 111 32.46 -5.77 -14.06
CA ASP A 111 33.72 -6.47 -14.08
C ASP A 111 34.20 -6.74 -15.55
N PRO A 112 35.44 -7.24 -15.77
CA PRO A 112 35.92 -7.55 -17.10
C PRO A 112 35.13 -8.64 -17.85
N ASN A 113 34.32 -9.44 -17.14
CA ASN A 113 33.46 -10.49 -17.72
C ASN A 113 32.07 -9.97 -18.08
N GLY A 114 31.75 -8.73 -17.75
CA GLY A 114 30.46 -8.12 -18.08
C GLY A 114 29.39 -8.23 -16.98
N HIS A 115 29.75 -8.67 -15.78
CA HIS A 115 28.82 -8.79 -14.65
C HIS A 115 28.90 -7.58 -13.75
N PHE A 116 27.77 -7.24 -13.12
CA PHE A 116 27.75 -6.19 -12.10
C PHE A 116 28.59 -6.62 -10.91
N THR A 117 29.41 -5.71 -10.40
CA THR A 117 30.21 -5.94 -9.21
C THR A 117 29.31 -5.87 -7.95
N GLU A 118 29.67 -6.61 -6.90
CA GLU A 118 28.98 -6.56 -5.60
C GLU A 118 28.88 -5.15 -5.04
N LEU A 119 29.90 -4.32 -5.30
CA LEU A 119 29.93 -2.92 -4.86
C LEU A 119 28.75 -2.11 -5.36
N THR A 120 28.13 -2.54 -6.50
CA THR A 120 26.93 -1.86 -7.01
C THR A 120 25.66 -2.23 -6.27
N MET A 121 25.66 -3.28 -5.46
CA MET A 121 24.48 -3.89 -4.85
C MET A 121 23.41 -4.41 -5.85
N ILE A 122 23.66 -4.29 -7.15
CA ILE A 122 22.75 -4.80 -8.20
C ILE A 122 22.59 -6.33 -8.12
N PRO A 123 23.64 -7.13 -7.89
CA PRO A 123 23.50 -8.57 -7.70
C PRO A 123 22.53 -8.94 -6.58
N TYR A 124 22.49 -8.16 -5.51
CA TYR A 124 21.50 -8.35 -4.43
C TYR A 124 20.07 -8.03 -4.88
N LEU A 125 19.88 -6.95 -5.63
CA LEU A 125 18.57 -6.59 -6.19
C LEU A 125 18.04 -7.65 -7.15
N GLN A 126 18.95 -8.32 -7.88
CA GLN A 126 18.64 -9.36 -8.85
C GLN A 126 18.61 -10.77 -8.25
N SER A 127 18.97 -10.95 -6.99
CA SER A 127 19.07 -12.26 -6.35
C SER A 127 17.72 -12.96 -6.16
N GLY A 128 16.62 -12.26 -6.31
CA GLY A 128 15.29 -12.74 -5.98
C GLY A 128 14.96 -12.64 -4.49
N THR A 129 15.76 -11.90 -3.72
CA THR A 129 15.40 -11.52 -2.36
C THR A 129 14.22 -10.55 -2.40
N TYR A 130 13.16 -10.87 -1.68
CA TYR A 130 11.99 -10.00 -1.58
C TYR A 130 11.35 -10.06 -0.20
N THR A 131 10.61 -9.04 0.11
CA THR A 131 9.64 -9.02 1.20
C THR A 131 8.30 -8.59 0.64
N ASN A 132 7.29 -9.41 0.82
CA ASN A 132 5.91 -9.08 0.54
C ASN A 132 5.18 -8.81 1.85
N THR A 133 4.43 -7.74 1.90
CA THR A 133 3.61 -7.36 3.05
C THR A 133 2.19 -7.10 2.62
N GLN A 134 1.27 -7.97 3.02
CA GLN A 134 -0.15 -7.82 2.78
C GLN A 134 -0.84 -7.33 4.04
N ARG A 135 -1.73 -6.35 3.89
CA ARG A 135 -2.49 -5.79 5.02
C ARG A 135 -3.95 -5.71 4.64
N ASP A 136 -4.77 -6.42 5.40
CA ASP A 136 -6.22 -6.36 5.31
C ASP A 136 -6.80 -5.60 6.49
N ARG A 137 -7.68 -4.66 6.20
CA ARG A 137 -8.42 -3.91 7.22
C ARG A 137 -9.90 -3.90 6.89
N PHE A 138 -10.67 -4.40 7.81
CA PHE A 138 -12.13 -4.37 7.74
C PHE A 138 -12.69 -3.60 8.94
N SER A 139 -13.67 -2.77 8.69
CA SER A 139 -14.40 -2.06 9.74
C SER A 139 -15.87 -2.03 9.42
N LEU A 140 -16.68 -2.43 10.38
CA LEU A 140 -18.15 -2.35 10.32
C LEU A 140 -18.64 -1.57 11.53
N THR A 141 -19.37 -0.50 11.28
CA THR A 141 -20.07 0.27 12.33
C THR A 141 -21.56 0.18 12.09
N ALA A 142 -22.28 -0.30 13.09
CA ALA A 142 -23.75 -0.26 13.13
C ALA A 142 -24.19 0.80 14.13
N GLY A 143 -25.05 1.71 13.73
CA GLY A 143 -25.53 2.82 14.54
C GLY A 143 -27.06 2.88 14.59
N LEU A 144 -27.58 3.28 15.75
CA LEU A 144 -28.99 3.53 16.00
C LEU A 144 -29.17 4.95 16.55
N ASP A 145 -29.97 5.74 15.87
CA ASP A 145 -30.43 7.03 16.39
C ASP A 145 -31.90 6.88 16.75
N ILE A 146 -32.24 7.13 18.00
CA ILE A 146 -33.58 6.91 18.56
C ILE A 146 -34.08 8.23 19.16
N GLN A 147 -35.29 8.63 18.79
CA GLN A 147 -35.99 9.77 19.36
C GLN A 147 -37.34 9.31 19.97
N PRO A 148 -37.33 8.72 21.18
CA PRO A 148 -38.54 8.13 21.75
C PRO A 148 -39.61 9.15 22.10
N VAL A 149 -39.19 10.38 22.44
CA VAL A 149 -40.09 11.52 22.68
C VAL A 149 -39.47 12.80 22.14
N LYS A 150 -40.26 13.83 21.93
CA LYS A 150 -39.82 15.11 21.36
C LYS A 150 -38.65 15.68 22.19
N ASN A 151 -37.57 16.06 21.50
CA ASN A 151 -36.33 16.65 22.03
C ASN A 151 -35.44 15.68 22.85
N TRP A 152 -35.73 14.40 22.87
CA TRP A 152 -34.87 13.38 23.48
C TRP A 152 -34.21 12.54 22.39
N PHE A 153 -32.88 12.56 22.34
CA PHE A 153 -32.09 11.80 21.35
C PHE A 153 -31.16 10.84 22.08
N ILE A 154 -31.18 9.59 21.65
CA ILE A 154 -30.30 8.53 22.12
C ILE A 154 -29.53 8.03 20.89
N PHE A 155 -28.20 7.99 20.98
CA PHE A 155 -27.32 7.48 19.95
C PHE A 155 -26.61 6.27 20.49
N PHE A 156 -26.60 5.20 19.71
CA PHE A 156 -25.85 4.00 19.99
C PHE A 156 -25.07 3.61 18.75
N ASP A 157 -23.74 3.48 18.88
CA ASP A 157 -22.85 3.03 17.80
C ASP A 157 -22.00 1.87 18.31
N TYR A 158 -21.97 0.79 17.53
CA TYR A 158 -21.10 -0.35 17.74
C TYR A 158 -20.17 -0.51 16.56
N THR A 159 -18.86 -0.57 16.81
CA THR A 159 -17.85 -0.74 15.76
C THR A 159 -17.07 -2.02 15.98
N TYR A 160 -17.08 -2.88 14.97
CA TYR A 160 -16.20 -4.04 14.84
C TYR A 160 -15.07 -3.73 13.87
N LYS A 161 -13.84 -4.06 14.25
CA LYS A 161 -12.66 -3.91 13.40
C LYS A 161 -11.88 -5.21 13.35
N LEU A 162 -11.48 -5.61 12.15
CA LEU A 162 -10.55 -6.69 11.89
C LEU A 162 -9.34 -6.11 11.18
N MET A 163 -8.16 -6.57 11.58
CA MET A 163 -6.91 -6.23 10.92
C MET A 163 -6.11 -7.52 10.80
N ASP A 164 -5.69 -7.83 9.60
CA ASP A 164 -4.79 -8.93 9.29
C ASP A 164 -3.53 -8.39 8.64
N LEU A 165 -2.40 -9.00 8.98
CA LEU A 165 -1.09 -8.66 8.45
C LEU A 165 -0.37 -9.96 8.11
N GLU A 166 -0.16 -10.19 6.83
CA GLU A 166 0.65 -11.27 6.33
C GLU A 166 2.01 -10.72 5.87
N TYR A 167 3.05 -11.40 6.27
CA TYR A 167 4.42 -11.02 5.98
C TYR A 167 5.17 -12.25 5.45
N GLU A 168 5.67 -12.13 4.23
CA GLU A 168 6.51 -13.13 3.60
C GLU A 168 7.86 -12.50 3.22
N ALA A 169 8.95 -13.18 3.58
CA ALA A 169 10.29 -12.74 3.22
C ALA A 169 11.12 -13.90 2.71
N LEU A 170 11.75 -13.71 1.56
CA LEU A 170 12.73 -14.63 0.99
C LEU A 170 14.09 -13.92 0.91
N ASN A 171 15.08 -14.49 1.56
CA ASN A 171 16.46 -14.01 1.50
C ASN A 171 17.30 -14.98 0.66
N VAL A 172 17.82 -14.51 -0.45
CA VAL A 172 18.70 -15.25 -1.35
C VAL A 172 20.06 -14.57 -1.39
N SER A 173 21.11 -15.32 -1.08
CA SER A 173 22.46 -14.84 -1.30
C SER A 173 22.78 -14.88 -2.79
N PRO A 174 23.28 -13.78 -3.40
CA PRO A 174 23.70 -13.83 -4.79
C PRO A 174 24.84 -14.85 -4.97
N LEU A 175 24.74 -15.63 -6.02
CA LEU A 175 25.87 -16.44 -6.46
C LEU A 175 26.89 -15.52 -7.10
N ILE A 176 28.07 -15.48 -6.53
CA ILE A 176 29.20 -14.66 -6.95
C ILE A 176 30.14 -15.50 -7.81
#